data_30c624e11595a1c4f743b0720af89cae
#
_entry.id   30c624e11595a1c4f743b0720af89cae
#
_cell.length_a   1.000
_cell.length_b   1.000
_cell.length_c   1.000
_cell.angle_alpha   90.00
_cell.angle_beta   90.00
_cell.angle_gamma   90.00
#
_symmetry.space_group_name_H-M   'P 1'
#
loop_
_entity.id
_entity.type
_entity.pdbx_description
1 polymer ?
#
loop_
_entity_poly.entity_id
_entity_poly.type
_entity_poly.pdbx_seq_one_letter_code
_entity_poly.pdbx_strand_id
1 'polypeptide(L)'
;MTTATSRMPAASYSGSPWNALWSMMIGFFMIMLDSTIVAIANPTIMAVLHVGYATVVWVTSAYLLGFAVVLLVAGRLGDRFGPKNLYLTGLAVFTAASMWCGLSGSAGALITARVVQGVGAGLLTPQTLSIITRTFPAARRGVAMSMWGATAGVASLVGPLAGGALVGGLGWEWIFFVNIPIGVLGLALAAWLVPVLPVRAQRFDLIGVALSGIGMFLLVFGLQEGPSAGWQPWIWAVLVAGLGLMSAFVYWQSLNRHAPLIPLEIFRDRDFSLCTVGVAITAFATTAMMLPLIFYAQSVCGLSPIRAALLIAPVAISSGVLAPFVGRIVDTSHPLPVVGFGFSALAIAMTWLSIEMEPDTPVWRLVLPFCAIGVGMAFVWSPLAATATRNLRPDQAGASSGVYNATRQIGAVLGSASMAAFMTSRISAEMPPPPDGAPGFGGEGGGLQLPEFVRAPFSAAMSQSMLLPAFIALFGIVAALFLVGGTGATASRRLLPQGDHGDDYQESDEDFDDDDYVEYILQPEPDRWHRSDGEIPWAYRQSCGEPVDVPSDVVRNGSHIDSSPQTSTPSLLGSGQSAYRAHYLDDPHGPAG
;
A
#
# COMPACT_ATOMS: atom_id res chain seq x y z
N MET A 1 -4.67 -36.06 -34.32
CA MET A 1 -3.98 -34.74 -34.43
C MET A 1 -3.77 -34.20 -33.03
N THR A 2 -2.62 -34.51 -32.44
CA THR A 2 -2.20 -34.08 -31.12
C THR A 2 -1.53 -32.72 -31.25
N THR A 3 -2.22 -31.68 -30.83
CA THR A 3 -1.63 -30.33 -30.74
C THR A 3 -0.64 -30.29 -29.57
N ALA A 4 0.64 -30.34 -29.90
CA ALA A 4 1.71 -30.06 -28.98
C ALA A 4 1.65 -28.58 -28.56
N THR A 5 1.16 -28.31 -27.35
CA THR A 5 1.33 -27.04 -26.70
C THR A 5 2.80 -26.89 -26.35
N SER A 6 3.53 -26.08 -27.12
CA SER A 6 4.89 -25.68 -26.82
C SER A 6 4.89 -24.89 -25.51
N ARG A 7 5.29 -25.53 -24.43
CA ARG A 7 5.67 -24.85 -23.18
C ARG A 7 6.91 -24.00 -23.51
N MET A 8 6.75 -22.67 -23.55
CA MET A 8 7.90 -21.77 -23.46
C MET A 8 8.64 -22.08 -22.16
N PRO A 9 9.97 -22.24 -22.19
CA PRO A 9 10.74 -22.40 -20.97
C PRO A 9 10.56 -21.12 -20.12
N ALA A 10 10.13 -21.29 -18.88
CA ALA A 10 10.16 -20.21 -17.90
C ALA A 10 11.63 -19.77 -17.79
N ALA A 11 11.90 -18.53 -18.18
CA ALA A 11 13.22 -17.95 -17.98
C ALA A 11 13.50 -17.98 -16.49
N SER A 12 14.45 -18.81 -16.06
CA SER A 12 14.94 -18.87 -14.69
C SER A 12 15.56 -17.50 -14.37
N TYR A 13 14.85 -16.70 -13.58
CA TYR A 13 15.39 -15.46 -13.05
C TYR A 13 16.33 -15.80 -11.89
N SER A 14 17.63 -15.66 -12.11
CA SER A 14 18.69 -15.90 -11.11
C SER A 14 19.03 -14.64 -10.30
N GLY A 15 18.06 -13.75 -10.06
CA GLY A 15 18.29 -12.50 -9.34
C GLY A 15 17.74 -12.52 -7.92
N SER A 16 18.49 -11.96 -6.97
CA SER A 16 18.06 -11.80 -5.59
C SER A 16 16.77 -10.96 -5.50
N PRO A 17 15.75 -11.37 -4.70
CA PRO A 17 14.55 -10.58 -4.42
C PRO A 17 14.86 -9.17 -3.88
N TRP A 18 15.99 -9.02 -3.19
CA TRP A 18 16.49 -7.76 -2.66
C TRP A 18 16.85 -6.76 -3.75
N ASN A 19 17.42 -7.21 -4.87
CA ASN A 19 17.73 -6.34 -6.00
C ASN A 19 16.46 -5.77 -6.63
N ALA A 20 15.41 -6.58 -6.75
CA ALA A 20 14.11 -6.12 -7.20
C ALA A 20 13.52 -5.09 -6.22
N LEU A 21 13.61 -5.34 -4.91
CA LEU A 21 13.15 -4.43 -3.88
C LEU A 21 13.85 -3.07 -4.01
N TRP A 22 15.19 -3.04 -4.04
CA TRP A 22 15.95 -1.80 -4.12
C TRP A 22 15.63 -1.00 -5.38
N SER A 23 15.46 -1.66 -6.52
CA SER A 23 15.06 -0.97 -7.75
C SER A 23 13.66 -0.34 -7.66
N MET A 24 12.72 -0.99 -6.97
CA MET A 24 11.39 -0.44 -6.75
C MET A 24 11.38 0.69 -5.72
N MET A 25 12.30 0.67 -4.75
CA MET A 25 12.42 1.74 -3.76
C MET A 25 12.78 3.08 -4.40
N ILE A 26 13.49 3.09 -5.54
CA ILE A 26 13.80 4.33 -6.29
C ILE A 26 12.52 5.01 -6.76
N GLY A 27 11.61 4.29 -7.41
CA GLY A 27 10.33 4.85 -7.86
C GLY A 27 9.44 5.26 -6.69
N PHE A 28 9.41 4.47 -5.62
CA PHE A 28 8.65 4.81 -4.43
C PHE A 28 9.21 6.06 -3.70
N PHE A 29 10.54 6.15 -3.59
CA PHE A 29 11.22 7.34 -3.06
C PHE A 29 10.85 8.60 -3.86
N MET A 30 10.87 8.49 -5.19
CA MET A 30 10.55 9.60 -6.09
C MET A 30 9.10 10.11 -5.89
N ILE A 31 8.12 9.20 -5.76
CA ILE A 31 6.73 9.57 -5.47
C ILE A 31 6.60 10.30 -4.13
N MET A 32 7.26 9.78 -3.09
CA MET A 32 7.20 10.36 -1.76
C MET A 32 7.92 11.72 -1.71
N LEU A 33 9.03 11.85 -2.41
CA LEU A 33 9.75 13.11 -2.58
C LEU A 33 8.85 14.15 -3.26
N ASP A 34 8.26 13.80 -4.40
CA ASP A 34 7.40 14.68 -5.18
C ASP A 34 6.19 15.18 -4.38
N SER A 35 5.59 14.32 -3.55
CA SER A 35 4.44 14.68 -2.72
C SER A 35 4.75 15.74 -1.66
N THR A 36 6.02 15.86 -1.25
CA THR A 36 6.45 16.78 -0.18
C THR A 36 7.18 18.02 -0.71
N ILE A 37 7.90 17.90 -1.83
CA ILE A 37 8.73 18.97 -2.39
C ILE A 37 7.89 20.13 -2.96
N VAL A 38 6.72 19.82 -3.53
CA VAL A 38 5.84 20.80 -4.19
C VAL A 38 5.29 21.84 -3.21
N ALA A 39 5.02 21.44 -1.97
CA ALA A 39 4.52 22.36 -0.94
C ALA A 39 5.44 23.55 -0.69
N ILE A 40 6.76 23.37 -0.85
CA ILE A 40 7.77 24.42 -0.70
C ILE A 40 7.75 25.40 -1.88
N ALA A 41 7.39 24.91 -3.06
CA ALA A 41 7.39 25.72 -4.28
C ALA A 41 6.13 26.57 -4.45
N ASN A 42 5.06 26.28 -3.71
CA ASN A 42 3.76 26.95 -3.86
C ASN A 42 3.84 28.49 -3.89
N PRO A 43 4.54 29.19 -2.97
CA PRO A 43 4.64 30.65 -3.01
C PRO A 43 5.34 31.18 -4.27
N THR A 44 6.38 30.47 -4.74
CA THR A 44 7.11 30.85 -5.94
C THR A 44 6.26 30.60 -7.21
N ILE A 45 5.53 29.47 -7.26
CA ILE A 45 4.59 29.17 -8.34
C ILE A 45 3.49 30.25 -8.43
N MET A 46 2.94 30.68 -7.28
CA MET A 46 1.97 31.79 -7.22
C MET A 46 2.53 33.06 -7.83
N ALA A 47 3.73 33.44 -7.43
CA ALA A 47 4.39 34.67 -7.88
C ALA A 47 4.72 34.62 -9.39
N VAL A 48 5.27 33.51 -9.89
CA VAL A 48 5.72 33.37 -11.28
C VAL A 48 4.56 33.21 -12.25
N LEU A 49 3.55 32.40 -11.90
CA LEU A 49 2.38 32.16 -12.75
C LEU A 49 1.27 33.19 -12.54
N HIS A 50 1.44 34.17 -11.64
CA HIS A 50 0.48 35.22 -11.30
C HIS A 50 -0.92 34.67 -10.96
N VAL A 51 -0.99 33.63 -10.12
CA VAL A 51 -2.24 32.98 -9.74
C VAL A 51 -2.50 33.09 -8.23
N GLY A 52 -3.78 33.04 -7.86
CA GLY A 52 -4.21 33.07 -6.46
C GLY A 52 -3.92 31.78 -5.71
N TYR A 53 -4.00 31.85 -4.39
CA TYR A 53 -3.75 30.72 -3.46
C TYR A 53 -4.62 29.49 -3.80
N ALA A 54 -5.93 29.69 -4.04
CA ALA A 54 -6.85 28.60 -4.38
C ALA A 54 -6.38 27.80 -5.61
N THR A 55 -5.86 28.48 -6.64
CA THR A 55 -5.35 27.82 -7.85
C THR A 55 -4.08 27.01 -7.56
N VAL A 56 -3.18 27.52 -6.74
CA VAL A 56 -1.92 26.81 -6.43
C VAL A 56 -2.14 25.60 -5.54
N VAL A 57 -3.12 25.64 -4.65
CA VAL A 57 -3.53 24.45 -3.85
C VAL A 57 -3.96 23.31 -4.77
N TRP A 58 -4.61 23.62 -5.90
CA TRP A 58 -4.99 22.62 -6.89
C TRP A 58 -3.79 21.91 -7.54
N VAL A 59 -2.60 22.50 -7.57
CA VAL A 59 -1.39 21.82 -8.06
C VAL A 59 -1.08 20.55 -7.21
N THR A 60 -1.27 20.64 -5.90
CA THR A 60 -1.09 19.47 -5.01
C THR A 60 -2.32 18.57 -5.00
N SER A 61 -3.53 19.16 -4.92
CA SER A 61 -4.80 18.41 -4.85
C SER A 61 -5.05 17.56 -6.10
N ALA A 62 -4.73 18.08 -7.29
CA ALA A 62 -4.89 17.37 -8.56
C ALA A 62 -4.03 16.10 -8.63
N TYR A 63 -2.81 16.16 -8.12
CA TYR A 63 -1.95 14.99 -8.00
C TYR A 63 -2.56 13.93 -7.06
N LEU A 64 -2.98 14.33 -5.86
CA LEU A 64 -3.58 13.41 -4.88
C LEU A 64 -4.88 12.79 -5.39
N LEU A 65 -5.67 13.56 -6.13
CA LEU A 65 -6.90 13.10 -6.75
C LEU A 65 -6.64 12.05 -7.83
N GLY A 66 -5.74 12.36 -8.78
CA GLY A 66 -5.32 11.40 -9.82
C GLY A 66 -4.73 10.13 -9.22
N PHE A 67 -3.94 10.25 -8.16
CA PHE A 67 -3.36 9.14 -7.41
C PHE A 67 -4.43 8.26 -6.76
N ALA A 68 -5.38 8.85 -6.01
CA ALA A 68 -6.38 8.09 -5.25
C ALA A 68 -7.35 7.32 -6.14
N VAL A 69 -7.82 7.94 -7.24
CA VAL A 69 -8.79 7.35 -8.17
C VAL A 69 -8.29 6.04 -8.78
N VAL A 70 -6.99 5.96 -9.06
CA VAL A 70 -6.41 4.82 -9.78
C VAL A 70 -6.00 3.67 -8.86
N LEU A 71 -5.81 3.91 -7.56
CA LEU A 71 -5.24 2.91 -6.63
C LEU A 71 -5.96 1.56 -6.63
N LEU A 72 -7.29 1.54 -6.56
CA LEU A 72 -8.08 0.31 -6.54
C LEU A 72 -7.95 -0.47 -7.86
N VAL A 73 -8.05 0.28 -8.96
CA VAL A 73 -7.99 -0.28 -10.32
C VAL A 73 -6.57 -0.79 -10.62
N ALA A 74 -5.53 -0.06 -10.17
CA ALA A 74 -4.14 -0.39 -10.41
C ALA A 74 -3.74 -1.74 -9.81
N GLY A 75 -4.27 -2.10 -8.62
CA GLY A 75 -4.05 -3.41 -8.03
C GLY A 75 -4.47 -4.53 -8.98
N ARG A 76 -5.67 -4.44 -9.56
CA ARG A 76 -6.22 -5.45 -10.46
C ARG A 76 -5.57 -5.42 -11.85
N LEU A 77 -5.22 -4.24 -12.34
CA LEU A 77 -4.44 -4.12 -13.58
C LEU A 77 -3.11 -4.85 -13.46
N GLY A 78 -2.45 -4.77 -12.28
CA GLY A 78 -1.23 -5.50 -11.99
C GLY A 78 -1.40 -7.02 -12.06
N ASP A 79 -2.50 -7.55 -11.52
CA ASP A 79 -2.80 -8.98 -11.59
C ASP A 79 -3.01 -9.47 -13.03
N ARG A 80 -3.59 -8.61 -13.91
CA ARG A 80 -3.89 -8.94 -15.30
C ARG A 80 -2.72 -8.76 -16.26
N PHE A 81 -2.02 -7.62 -16.18
CA PHE A 81 -0.96 -7.24 -17.12
C PHE A 81 0.44 -7.52 -16.60
N GLY A 82 0.54 -8.00 -15.36
CA GLY A 82 1.79 -8.21 -14.65
C GLY A 82 2.23 -6.98 -13.84
N PRO A 83 2.59 -7.19 -12.57
CA PRO A 83 2.94 -6.08 -11.68
C PRO A 83 4.19 -5.34 -12.15
N LYS A 84 5.19 -6.04 -12.74
CA LYS A 84 6.37 -5.41 -13.35
C LYS A 84 5.99 -4.44 -14.46
N ASN A 85 5.16 -4.88 -15.42
CA ASN A 85 4.79 -4.05 -16.57
C ASN A 85 4.02 -2.80 -16.11
N LEU A 86 3.10 -2.98 -15.15
CA LEU A 86 2.32 -1.86 -14.63
C LEU A 86 3.16 -0.90 -13.79
N TYR A 87 4.13 -1.42 -13.03
CA TYR A 87 5.13 -0.61 -12.34
C TYR A 87 5.93 0.26 -13.33
N LEU A 88 6.47 -0.35 -14.38
CA LEU A 88 7.22 0.36 -15.42
C LEU A 88 6.37 1.39 -16.16
N THR A 89 5.12 1.04 -16.52
CA THR A 89 4.18 1.99 -17.15
C THR A 89 3.88 3.18 -16.22
N GLY A 90 3.57 2.90 -14.94
CA GLY A 90 3.32 3.95 -13.96
C GLY A 90 4.52 4.88 -13.76
N LEU A 91 5.73 4.31 -13.66
CA LEU A 91 6.97 5.07 -13.53
C LEU A 91 7.29 5.90 -14.77
N ALA A 92 7.04 5.36 -15.98
CA ALA A 92 7.21 6.10 -17.23
C ALA A 92 6.22 7.27 -17.35
N VAL A 93 4.94 7.02 -17.04
CA VAL A 93 3.90 8.07 -17.01
C VAL A 93 4.25 9.15 -15.99
N PHE A 94 4.65 8.77 -14.78
CA PHE A 94 5.07 9.71 -13.75
C PHE A 94 6.25 10.58 -14.21
N THR A 95 7.29 9.98 -14.77
CA THR A 95 8.49 10.68 -15.23
C THR A 95 8.20 11.63 -16.39
N ALA A 96 7.40 11.19 -17.36
CA ALA A 96 6.97 12.02 -18.50
C ALA A 96 6.08 13.19 -18.05
N ALA A 97 5.14 12.92 -17.14
CA ALA A 97 4.29 13.96 -16.56
C ALA A 97 5.09 14.96 -15.70
N SER A 98 6.13 14.50 -15.01
CA SER A 98 7.04 15.39 -14.27
C SER A 98 7.80 16.33 -15.22
N MET A 99 8.26 15.83 -16.37
CA MET A 99 8.81 16.70 -17.42
C MET A 99 7.78 17.72 -17.88
N TRP A 100 6.54 17.30 -18.11
CA TRP A 100 5.46 18.21 -18.50
C TRP A 100 5.20 19.26 -17.41
N CYS A 101 5.17 18.90 -16.12
CA CYS A 101 5.04 19.86 -15.03
C CYS A 101 6.14 20.92 -15.07
N GLY A 102 7.41 20.54 -15.23
CA GLY A 102 8.53 21.48 -15.30
C GLY A 102 8.53 22.38 -16.55
N LEU A 103 7.88 21.95 -17.63
CA LEU A 103 7.73 22.74 -18.86
C LEU A 103 6.43 23.58 -18.90
N SER A 104 5.61 23.54 -17.84
CA SER A 104 4.30 24.18 -17.83
C SER A 104 4.42 25.70 -17.68
N GLY A 105 3.97 26.46 -18.68
CA GLY A 105 3.93 27.92 -18.66
C GLY A 105 2.60 28.50 -18.12
N SER A 106 1.67 27.66 -17.63
CA SER A 106 0.40 28.13 -17.06
C SER A 106 -0.09 27.17 -15.96
N ALA A 107 -0.87 27.71 -15.01
CA ALA A 107 -1.43 26.89 -13.92
C ALA A 107 -2.34 25.77 -14.43
N GLY A 108 -3.15 26.00 -15.47
CA GLY A 108 -4.01 24.97 -16.04
C GLY A 108 -3.22 23.81 -16.63
N ALA A 109 -2.12 24.09 -17.36
CA ALA A 109 -1.22 23.06 -17.88
C ALA A 109 -0.54 22.29 -16.72
N LEU A 110 -0.08 23.00 -15.69
CA LEU A 110 0.55 22.40 -14.52
C LEU A 110 -0.42 21.48 -13.76
N ILE A 111 -1.65 21.95 -13.49
CA ILE A 111 -2.68 21.15 -12.80
C ILE A 111 -3.01 19.88 -13.62
N THR A 112 -3.17 20.00 -14.94
CA THR A 112 -3.44 18.86 -15.81
C THR A 112 -2.29 17.86 -15.78
N ALA A 113 -1.05 18.33 -15.89
CA ALA A 113 0.15 17.49 -15.79
C ALA A 113 0.25 16.79 -14.43
N ARG A 114 -0.16 17.47 -13.35
CA ARG A 114 -0.23 16.91 -11.99
C ARG A 114 -1.26 15.78 -11.88
N VAL A 115 -2.44 15.90 -12.51
CA VAL A 115 -3.40 14.78 -12.58
C VAL A 115 -2.74 13.54 -13.22
N VAL A 116 -2.09 13.73 -14.39
CA VAL A 116 -1.43 12.63 -15.11
C VAL A 116 -0.28 12.03 -14.28
N GLN A 117 0.49 12.87 -13.60
CA GLN A 117 1.56 12.45 -12.70
C GLN A 117 1.00 11.64 -11.53
N GLY A 118 -0.12 12.06 -10.94
CA GLY A 118 -0.85 11.33 -9.90
C GLY A 118 -1.33 9.96 -10.38
N VAL A 119 -1.87 9.86 -11.60
CA VAL A 119 -2.23 8.59 -12.22
C VAL A 119 -1.01 7.67 -12.32
N GLY A 120 0.14 8.17 -12.79
CA GLY A 120 1.39 7.40 -12.85
C GLY A 120 1.79 6.85 -11.49
N ALA A 121 1.77 7.69 -10.45
CA ALA A 121 2.05 7.29 -9.08
C ALA A 121 1.05 6.23 -8.56
N GLY A 122 -0.25 6.39 -8.85
CA GLY A 122 -1.30 5.46 -8.48
C GLY A 122 -1.16 4.09 -9.14
N LEU A 123 -0.68 4.04 -10.38
CA LEU A 123 -0.41 2.78 -11.08
C LEU A 123 0.74 2.00 -10.45
N LEU A 124 1.85 2.66 -10.08
CA LEU A 124 3.04 1.94 -9.61
C LEU A 124 2.99 1.58 -8.12
N THR A 125 2.31 2.36 -7.27
CA THR A 125 2.36 2.18 -5.80
C THR A 125 1.85 0.80 -5.34
N PRO A 126 0.68 0.28 -5.78
CA PRO A 126 0.22 -1.04 -5.38
C PRO A 126 1.12 -2.16 -5.89
N GLN A 127 1.87 -1.93 -6.99
CA GLN A 127 2.72 -2.96 -7.58
C GLN A 127 3.91 -3.30 -6.67
N THR A 128 4.46 -2.30 -5.99
CA THR A 128 5.55 -2.50 -5.03
C THR A 128 5.15 -3.49 -3.93
N LEU A 129 4.00 -3.25 -3.29
CA LEU A 129 3.48 -4.16 -2.26
C LEU A 129 3.11 -5.52 -2.83
N SER A 130 2.52 -5.58 -4.03
CA SER A 130 2.18 -6.83 -4.72
C SER A 130 3.41 -7.66 -5.05
N ILE A 131 4.49 -7.04 -5.57
CA ILE A 131 5.74 -7.73 -5.89
C ILE A 131 6.40 -8.25 -4.62
N ILE A 132 6.50 -7.44 -3.56
CA ILE A 132 7.05 -7.87 -2.26
C ILE A 132 6.27 -9.09 -1.75
N THR A 133 4.94 -9.05 -1.78
CA THR A 133 4.10 -10.16 -1.29
C THR A 133 4.29 -11.45 -2.09
N ARG A 134 4.61 -11.34 -3.39
CA ARG A 134 4.79 -12.49 -4.30
C ARG A 134 6.23 -13.01 -4.35
N THR A 135 7.24 -12.18 -4.01
CA THR A 135 8.66 -12.54 -4.11
C THR A 135 9.29 -12.87 -2.76
N PHE A 136 8.75 -12.34 -1.65
CA PHE A 136 9.30 -12.62 -0.33
C PHE A 136 8.42 -13.61 0.44
N PRO A 137 9.02 -14.63 1.10
CA PRO A 137 8.30 -15.52 2.01
C PRO A 137 7.72 -14.71 3.19
N ALA A 138 6.64 -15.20 3.78
CA ALA A 138 5.95 -14.53 4.88
C ALA A 138 6.90 -14.16 6.05
N ALA A 139 7.89 -15.03 6.33
CA ALA A 139 8.86 -14.84 7.41
C ALA A 139 9.89 -13.72 7.18
N ARG A 140 10.01 -13.17 5.96
CA ARG A 140 10.94 -12.06 5.63
C ARG A 140 10.24 -10.82 5.10
N ARG A 141 8.91 -10.83 5.03
CA ARG A 141 8.12 -9.68 4.55
C ARG A 141 8.23 -8.48 5.47
N GLY A 142 8.37 -8.69 6.78
CA GLY A 142 8.53 -7.62 7.76
C GLY A 142 9.75 -6.76 7.47
N VAL A 143 10.90 -7.37 7.18
CA VAL A 143 12.12 -6.64 6.81
C VAL A 143 11.95 -5.91 5.47
N ALA A 144 11.36 -6.54 4.45
CA ALA A 144 11.10 -5.89 3.16
C ALA A 144 10.14 -4.69 3.31
N MET A 145 9.08 -4.82 4.11
CA MET A 145 8.13 -3.74 4.39
C MET A 145 8.75 -2.62 5.24
N SER A 146 9.70 -2.94 6.13
CA SER A 146 10.41 -1.93 6.90
C SER A 146 11.33 -1.07 6.02
N MET A 147 11.96 -1.65 5.00
CA MET A 147 12.72 -0.88 4.00
C MET A 147 11.82 0.06 3.21
N TRP A 148 10.62 -0.41 2.86
CA TRP A 148 9.59 0.42 2.21
C TRP A 148 9.18 1.61 3.10
N GLY A 149 8.92 1.37 4.39
CA GLY A 149 8.61 2.42 5.37
C GLY A 149 9.77 3.40 5.60
N ALA A 150 11.01 2.89 5.71
CA ALA A 150 12.21 3.70 5.86
C ALA A 150 12.42 4.63 4.65
N THR A 151 12.18 4.14 3.43
CA THR A 151 12.26 4.93 2.20
C THR A 151 11.28 6.11 2.23
N ALA A 152 10.04 5.90 2.71
CA ALA A 152 9.06 6.96 2.87
C ALA A 152 9.54 8.04 3.89
N GLY A 153 10.13 7.60 5.00
CA GLY A 153 10.70 8.50 6.01
C GLY A 153 11.83 9.37 5.46
N VAL A 154 12.78 8.75 4.75
CA VAL A 154 13.90 9.48 4.12
C VAL A 154 13.39 10.47 3.07
N ALA A 155 12.44 10.06 2.22
CA ALA A 155 11.85 10.94 1.20
C ALA A 155 11.14 12.14 1.81
N SER A 156 10.42 11.95 2.93
CA SER A 156 9.72 13.02 3.63
C SER A 156 10.67 14.07 4.24
N LEU A 157 11.89 13.66 4.61
CA LEU A 157 12.94 14.56 5.10
C LEU A 157 13.65 15.27 3.93
N VAL A 158 14.02 14.50 2.89
CA VAL A 158 14.79 15.03 1.75
C VAL A 158 13.94 16.00 0.92
N GLY A 159 12.62 15.78 0.81
CA GLY A 159 11.72 16.59 0.02
C GLY A 159 11.78 18.10 0.31
N PRO A 160 11.49 18.54 1.54
CA PRO A 160 11.58 19.95 1.91
C PRO A 160 12.98 20.55 1.76
N LEU A 161 14.03 19.78 2.06
CA LEU A 161 15.43 20.25 1.94
C LEU A 161 15.82 20.44 0.45
N ALA A 162 15.55 19.44 -0.37
CA ALA A 162 15.79 19.51 -1.81
C ALA A 162 14.93 20.60 -2.46
N GLY A 163 13.65 20.70 -2.07
CA GLY A 163 12.74 21.73 -2.54
C GLY A 163 13.23 23.13 -2.27
N GLY A 164 13.65 23.39 -1.03
CA GLY A 164 14.20 24.69 -0.65
C GLY A 164 15.47 25.06 -1.42
N ALA A 165 16.39 24.09 -1.61
CA ALA A 165 17.62 24.30 -2.38
C ALA A 165 17.35 24.51 -3.88
N LEU A 166 16.46 23.71 -4.48
CA LEU A 166 16.14 23.81 -5.91
C LEU A 166 15.36 25.09 -6.25
N VAL A 167 14.33 25.42 -5.46
CA VAL A 167 13.51 26.63 -5.67
C VAL A 167 14.35 27.88 -5.46
N GLY A 168 15.20 27.91 -4.43
CA GLY A 168 16.05 29.07 -4.14
C GLY A 168 17.22 29.27 -5.11
N GLY A 169 17.71 28.20 -5.73
CA GLY A 169 18.90 28.26 -6.60
C GLY A 169 18.62 28.23 -8.10
N LEU A 170 17.61 27.48 -8.54
CA LEU A 170 17.40 27.17 -9.95
C LEU A 170 15.99 27.52 -10.46
N GLY A 171 15.03 27.72 -9.56
CA GLY A 171 13.63 27.95 -9.90
C GLY A 171 12.71 26.78 -9.54
N TRP A 172 11.39 27.06 -9.51
CA TRP A 172 10.39 26.08 -9.09
C TRP A 172 10.28 24.88 -10.05
N GLU A 173 10.60 25.04 -11.31
CA GLU A 173 10.51 24.01 -12.35
C GLU A 173 11.43 22.83 -12.04
N TRP A 174 12.55 23.09 -11.38
CA TRP A 174 13.56 22.08 -11.07
C TRP A 174 13.10 21.06 -10.04
N ILE A 175 12.07 21.37 -9.22
CA ILE A 175 11.48 20.35 -8.33
C ILE A 175 10.86 19.17 -9.12
N PHE A 176 10.45 19.44 -10.36
CA PHE A 176 9.93 18.42 -11.28
C PHE A 176 11.05 17.80 -12.12
N PHE A 177 11.97 18.60 -12.62
CA PHE A 177 13.08 18.09 -13.45
C PHE A 177 13.99 17.11 -12.70
N VAL A 178 14.14 17.24 -11.39
CA VAL A 178 14.93 16.30 -10.56
C VAL A 178 14.39 14.87 -10.64
N ASN A 179 13.10 14.69 -10.88
CA ASN A 179 12.47 13.38 -11.03
C ASN A 179 12.86 12.67 -12.34
N ILE A 180 13.30 13.40 -13.36
CA ILE A 180 13.60 12.81 -14.68
C ILE A 180 14.80 11.87 -14.63
N PRO A 181 16.00 12.29 -14.16
CA PRO A 181 17.14 11.38 -14.08
C PRO A 181 16.89 10.21 -13.11
N ILE A 182 16.20 10.46 -12.00
CA ILE A 182 15.85 9.42 -11.02
C ILE A 182 14.87 8.42 -11.65
N GLY A 183 13.85 8.91 -12.36
CA GLY A 183 12.86 8.08 -13.03
C GLY A 183 13.45 7.23 -14.17
N VAL A 184 14.34 7.79 -14.98
CA VAL A 184 15.04 7.05 -16.04
C VAL A 184 15.92 5.95 -15.44
N LEU A 185 16.67 6.26 -14.38
CA LEU A 185 17.47 5.27 -13.65
C LEU A 185 16.58 4.17 -13.06
N GLY A 186 15.48 4.57 -12.40
CA GLY A 186 14.51 3.64 -11.82
C GLY A 186 13.86 2.74 -12.87
N LEU A 187 13.51 3.28 -14.06
CA LEU A 187 12.98 2.51 -15.18
C LEU A 187 14.00 1.46 -15.68
N ALA A 188 15.26 1.88 -15.88
CA ALA A 188 16.32 0.98 -16.34
C ALA A 188 16.55 -0.16 -15.33
N LEU A 189 16.70 0.18 -14.04
CA LEU A 189 16.95 -0.81 -12.99
C LEU A 189 15.74 -1.73 -12.79
N ALA A 190 14.52 -1.19 -12.76
CA ALA A 190 13.32 -2.01 -12.60
C ALA A 190 13.07 -2.92 -13.81
N ALA A 191 13.34 -2.46 -15.04
CA ALA A 191 13.27 -3.30 -16.23
C ALA A 191 14.23 -4.49 -16.16
N TRP A 192 15.37 -4.31 -15.52
CA TRP A 192 16.43 -5.32 -15.45
C TRP A 192 16.30 -6.23 -14.23
N LEU A 193 15.99 -5.67 -13.05
CA LEU A 193 16.07 -6.35 -11.76
C LEU A 193 14.73 -6.88 -11.24
N VAL A 194 13.58 -6.35 -11.72
CA VAL A 194 12.27 -6.85 -11.27
C VAL A 194 11.88 -8.09 -12.07
N PRO A 195 11.53 -9.22 -11.42
CA PRO A 195 11.14 -10.44 -12.10
C PRO A 195 9.80 -10.29 -12.82
N VAL A 196 9.62 -11.04 -13.91
CA VAL A 196 8.32 -11.19 -14.58
C VAL A 196 7.53 -12.25 -13.83
N LEU A 197 6.51 -11.81 -13.12
CA LEU A 197 5.65 -12.70 -12.34
C LEU A 197 4.49 -13.25 -13.18
N PRO A 198 3.99 -14.46 -12.88
CA PRO A 198 2.87 -15.05 -13.59
C PRO A 198 1.63 -14.16 -13.55
N VAL A 199 0.95 -14.04 -14.68
CA VAL A 199 -0.29 -13.28 -14.83
C VAL A 199 -1.46 -14.23 -15.05
N ARG A 200 -2.64 -13.84 -14.57
CA ARG A 200 -3.88 -14.56 -14.84
C ARG A 200 -4.74 -13.75 -15.79
N ALA A 201 -5.08 -14.34 -16.94
CA ALA A 201 -6.02 -13.76 -17.89
C ALA A 201 -7.44 -13.81 -17.29
N GLN A 202 -7.82 -12.76 -16.58
CA GLN A 202 -9.17 -12.60 -16.04
C GLN A 202 -9.94 -11.53 -16.82
N ARG A 203 -11.26 -11.67 -16.87
CA ARG A 203 -12.13 -10.64 -17.45
C ARG A 203 -12.04 -9.37 -16.60
N PHE A 204 -12.16 -8.22 -17.24
CA PHE A 204 -12.02 -6.93 -16.58
C PHE A 204 -13.41 -6.37 -16.22
N ASP A 205 -13.58 -6.00 -14.95
CA ASP A 205 -14.84 -5.46 -14.42
C ASP A 205 -14.94 -3.96 -14.70
N LEU A 206 -15.38 -3.58 -15.89
CA LEU A 206 -15.53 -2.17 -16.28
C LEU A 206 -16.53 -1.41 -15.41
N ILE A 207 -17.61 -2.08 -14.97
CA ILE A 207 -18.62 -1.46 -14.11
C ILE A 207 -18.02 -1.17 -12.74
N GLY A 208 -17.30 -2.14 -12.14
CA GLY A 208 -16.59 -1.94 -10.89
C GLY A 208 -15.54 -0.83 -10.96
N VAL A 209 -14.81 -0.74 -12.08
CA VAL A 209 -13.85 0.35 -12.34
C VAL A 209 -14.54 1.71 -12.38
N ALA A 210 -15.66 1.83 -13.11
CA ALA A 210 -16.39 3.09 -13.20
C ALA A 210 -16.97 3.52 -11.85
N LEU A 211 -17.63 2.60 -11.13
CA LEU A 211 -18.21 2.88 -9.82
C LEU A 211 -17.15 3.28 -8.78
N SER A 212 -16.05 2.51 -8.70
CA SER A 212 -14.97 2.79 -7.74
C SER A 212 -14.20 4.06 -8.12
N GLY A 213 -13.91 4.29 -9.40
CA GLY A 213 -13.19 5.46 -9.87
C GLY A 213 -13.96 6.75 -9.65
N ILE A 214 -15.24 6.80 -10.08
CA ILE A 214 -16.10 7.98 -9.90
C ILE A 214 -16.42 8.18 -8.40
N GLY A 215 -16.73 7.10 -7.67
CA GLY A 215 -17.00 7.18 -6.24
C GLY A 215 -15.81 7.73 -5.44
N MET A 216 -14.61 7.22 -5.70
CA MET A 216 -13.37 7.70 -5.08
C MET A 216 -13.05 9.14 -5.48
N PHE A 217 -13.25 9.50 -6.75
CA PHE A 217 -13.09 10.86 -7.23
C PHE A 217 -13.99 11.83 -6.44
N LEU A 218 -15.28 11.55 -6.34
CA LEU A 218 -16.23 12.44 -5.65
C LEU A 218 -15.91 12.55 -4.15
N LEU A 219 -15.54 11.44 -3.49
CA LEU A 219 -15.17 11.45 -2.07
C LEU A 219 -13.92 12.29 -1.84
N VAL A 220 -12.85 12.03 -2.59
CA VAL A 220 -11.57 12.75 -2.41
C VAL A 220 -11.72 14.22 -2.80
N PHE A 221 -12.42 14.51 -3.92
CA PHE A 221 -12.70 15.86 -4.35
C PHE A 221 -13.52 16.65 -3.31
N GLY A 222 -14.63 16.05 -2.83
CA GLY A 222 -15.49 16.72 -1.85
C GLY A 222 -14.78 16.99 -0.52
N LEU A 223 -13.91 16.06 -0.07
CA LEU A 223 -13.13 16.25 1.15
C LEU A 223 -12.02 17.29 0.99
N GLN A 224 -11.37 17.35 -0.19
CA GLN A 224 -10.31 18.34 -0.46
C GLN A 224 -10.87 19.74 -0.69
N GLU A 225 -12.00 19.86 -1.40
CA GLU A 225 -12.61 21.15 -1.70
C GLU A 225 -13.50 21.67 -0.56
N GLY A 226 -13.94 20.79 0.34
CA GLY A 226 -14.82 21.13 1.47
C GLY A 226 -14.37 22.35 2.28
N PRO A 227 -13.12 22.41 2.76
CA PRO A 227 -12.63 23.55 3.52
C PRO A 227 -12.62 24.87 2.73
N SER A 228 -12.17 24.85 1.47
CA SER A 228 -12.10 26.05 0.60
C SER A 228 -13.49 26.53 0.18
N ALA A 229 -14.44 25.62 -0.01
CA ALA A 229 -15.84 25.93 -0.33
C ALA A 229 -16.69 26.22 0.93
N GLY A 230 -16.11 26.29 2.11
CA GLY A 230 -16.83 26.55 3.36
C GLY A 230 -17.93 25.52 3.67
N TRP A 231 -17.76 24.27 3.25
CA TRP A 231 -18.69 23.16 3.46
C TRP A 231 -20.12 23.45 2.97
N GLN A 232 -20.25 24.15 1.85
CA GLN A 232 -21.54 24.47 1.23
C GLN A 232 -22.35 23.20 0.92
N PRO A 233 -23.71 23.29 0.81
CA PRO A 233 -24.58 22.12 0.59
C PRO A 233 -24.21 21.24 -0.62
N TRP A 234 -23.66 21.83 -1.68
CA TRP A 234 -23.24 21.06 -2.85
C TRP A 234 -22.06 20.12 -2.56
N ILE A 235 -21.14 20.49 -1.64
CA ILE A 235 -20.05 19.62 -1.19
C ILE A 235 -20.62 18.35 -0.51
N TRP A 236 -21.61 18.53 0.35
CA TRP A 236 -22.30 17.41 0.99
C TRP A 236 -23.01 16.52 -0.03
N ALA A 237 -23.65 17.10 -1.05
CA ALA A 237 -24.25 16.35 -2.15
C ALA A 237 -23.19 15.52 -2.91
N VAL A 238 -22.01 16.08 -3.18
CA VAL A 238 -20.87 15.37 -3.81
C VAL A 238 -20.39 14.22 -2.93
N LEU A 239 -20.24 14.44 -1.62
CA LEU A 239 -19.81 13.40 -0.67
C LEU A 239 -20.85 12.27 -0.56
N VAL A 240 -22.14 12.60 -0.48
CA VAL A 240 -23.23 11.62 -0.45
C VAL A 240 -23.28 10.82 -1.75
N ALA A 241 -23.13 11.48 -2.91
CA ALA A 241 -23.07 10.80 -4.20
C ALA A 241 -21.85 9.87 -4.28
N GLY A 242 -20.67 10.32 -3.82
CA GLY A 242 -19.46 9.51 -3.74
C GLY A 242 -19.63 8.28 -2.85
N LEU A 243 -20.21 8.46 -1.66
CA LEU A 243 -20.51 7.35 -0.72
C LEU A 243 -21.53 6.37 -1.31
N GLY A 244 -22.57 6.91 -1.98
CA GLY A 244 -23.56 6.10 -2.69
C GLY A 244 -22.96 5.24 -3.79
N LEU A 245 -22.07 5.80 -4.61
CA LEU A 245 -21.35 5.06 -5.67
C LEU A 245 -20.39 4.01 -5.09
N MET A 246 -19.68 4.33 -3.99
CA MET A 246 -18.84 3.34 -3.32
C MET A 246 -19.66 2.21 -2.69
N SER A 247 -20.83 2.51 -2.14
CA SER A 247 -21.78 1.50 -1.64
C SER A 247 -22.32 0.63 -2.78
N ALA A 248 -22.69 1.24 -3.91
CA ALA A 248 -23.09 0.54 -5.12
C ALA A 248 -21.94 -0.33 -5.68
N PHE A 249 -20.70 0.16 -5.61
CA PHE A 249 -19.51 -0.60 -5.96
C PHE A 249 -19.36 -1.87 -5.10
N VAL A 250 -19.44 -1.75 -3.77
CA VAL A 250 -19.35 -2.91 -2.85
C VAL A 250 -20.49 -3.90 -3.13
N TYR A 251 -21.72 -3.40 -3.33
CA TYR A 251 -22.86 -4.24 -3.71
C TYR A 251 -22.63 -4.94 -5.04
N TRP A 252 -22.13 -4.23 -6.06
CA TRP A 252 -21.78 -4.84 -7.35
C TRP A 252 -20.71 -5.93 -7.20
N GLN A 253 -19.67 -5.70 -6.40
CA GLN A 253 -18.63 -6.71 -6.14
C GLN A 253 -19.20 -7.97 -5.48
N SER A 254 -20.22 -7.84 -4.62
CA SER A 254 -20.88 -9.00 -3.98
C SER A 254 -21.67 -9.87 -4.98
N LEU A 255 -22.18 -9.27 -6.05
CA LEU A 255 -22.91 -9.96 -7.11
C LEU A 255 -21.98 -10.54 -8.18
N ASN A 256 -20.86 -9.90 -8.45
CA ASN A 256 -19.92 -10.29 -9.51
C ASN A 256 -19.03 -11.45 -9.06
N ARG A 257 -19.50 -12.69 -9.26
CA ARG A 257 -18.77 -13.92 -8.88
C ARG A 257 -17.68 -14.34 -9.88
N HIS A 258 -17.68 -13.81 -11.11
CA HIS A 258 -16.81 -14.32 -12.18
C HIS A 258 -15.48 -13.58 -12.28
N ALA A 259 -15.47 -12.28 -12.07
CA ALA A 259 -14.26 -11.45 -12.17
C ALA A 259 -14.39 -10.16 -11.35
N PRO A 260 -14.56 -10.23 -10.02
CA PRO A 260 -14.68 -9.02 -9.20
C PRO A 260 -13.40 -8.19 -9.26
N LEU A 261 -13.52 -6.86 -9.24
CA LEU A 261 -12.37 -5.96 -9.12
C LEU A 261 -11.66 -6.19 -7.78
N ILE A 262 -12.45 -6.36 -6.73
CA ILE A 262 -11.98 -6.70 -5.39
C ILE A 262 -12.70 -7.98 -4.95
N PRO A 263 -11.98 -9.12 -4.81
CA PRO A 263 -12.57 -10.31 -4.22
C PRO A 263 -12.87 -10.04 -2.74
N LEU A 264 -14.16 -9.97 -2.37
CA LEU A 264 -14.57 -9.66 -0.99
C LEU A 264 -14.09 -10.72 0.02
N GLU A 265 -13.62 -11.86 -0.46
CA GLU A 265 -13.01 -12.91 0.38
C GLU A 265 -11.78 -12.42 1.14
N ILE A 266 -11.05 -11.40 0.63
CA ILE A 266 -9.89 -10.85 1.34
C ILE A 266 -10.27 -10.26 2.69
N PHE A 267 -11.50 -9.76 2.86
CA PHE A 267 -12.01 -9.22 4.11
C PHE A 267 -12.46 -10.30 5.10
N ARG A 268 -12.51 -11.58 4.69
CA ARG A 268 -12.70 -12.72 5.61
C ARG A 268 -11.45 -12.96 6.45
N ASP A 269 -10.28 -12.59 5.94
CA ASP A 269 -9.08 -12.55 6.76
C ASP A 269 -9.18 -11.38 7.73
N ARG A 270 -9.25 -11.73 9.01
CA ARG A 270 -9.41 -10.77 10.10
C ARG A 270 -8.19 -9.85 10.22
N ASP A 271 -7.00 -10.41 10.07
CA ASP A 271 -5.76 -9.65 10.17
C ASP A 271 -5.66 -8.63 9.03
N PHE A 272 -6.01 -9.01 7.80
CA PHE A 272 -6.08 -8.07 6.68
C PHE A 272 -7.05 -6.93 6.95
N SER A 273 -8.28 -7.23 7.39
CA SER A 273 -9.32 -6.23 7.62
C SER A 273 -8.93 -5.25 8.73
N LEU A 274 -8.42 -5.75 9.86
CA LEU A 274 -7.99 -4.92 10.98
C LEU A 274 -6.74 -4.08 10.63
N CYS A 275 -5.77 -4.65 9.91
CA CYS A 275 -4.60 -3.90 9.45
C CYS A 275 -4.97 -2.83 8.42
N THR A 276 -5.97 -3.07 7.59
CA THR A 276 -6.50 -2.08 6.64
C THR A 276 -7.17 -0.91 7.35
N VAL A 277 -7.92 -1.16 8.43
CA VAL A 277 -8.43 -0.11 9.32
C VAL A 277 -7.28 0.59 10.05
N GLY A 278 -6.32 -0.16 10.59
CA GLY A 278 -5.14 0.37 11.27
C GLY A 278 -4.32 1.32 10.39
N VAL A 279 -4.12 1.00 9.10
CA VAL A 279 -3.40 1.88 8.19
C VAL A 279 -4.17 3.17 7.88
N ALA A 280 -5.51 3.13 7.82
CA ALA A 280 -6.32 4.34 7.69
C ALA A 280 -6.19 5.25 8.91
N ILE A 281 -6.25 4.68 10.12
CA ILE A 281 -6.06 5.40 11.39
C ILE A 281 -4.66 6.04 11.42
N THR A 282 -3.62 5.30 11.05
CA THR A 282 -2.25 5.80 11.01
C THR A 282 -2.09 6.93 10.01
N ALA A 283 -2.63 6.77 8.80
CA ALA A 283 -2.59 7.78 7.77
C ALA A 283 -3.37 9.04 8.16
N PHE A 284 -4.53 8.88 8.81
CA PHE A 284 -5.28 9.97 9.39
C PHE A 284 -4.42 10.74 10.42
N ALA A 285 -3.92 10.04 11.43
CA ALA A 285 -3.17 10.67 12.52
C ALA A 285 -1.91 11.39 12.02
N THR A 286 -1.14 10.76 11.14
CA THR A 286 0.11 11.33 10.62
C THR A 286 -0.12 12.52 9.69
N THR A 287 -1.20 12.51 8.89
CA THR A 287 -1.53 13.64 8.01
C THR A 287 -2.14 14.79 8.81
N ALA A 288 -3.04 14.47 9.74
CA ALA A 288 -3.69 15.47 10.60
C ALA A 288 -2.67 16.26 11.43
N MET A 289 -1.67 15.61 12.03
CA MET A 289 -0.70 16.30 12.89
C MET A 289 0.15 17.35 12.14
N MET A 290 0.29 17.24 10.82
CA MET A 290 1.18 18.12 10.04
C MET A 290 0.72 19.58 10.03
N LEU A 291 -0.60 19.81 9.93
CA LEU A 291 -1.14 21.18 9.87
C LEU A 291 -0.85 21.98 11.14
N PRO A 292 -1.30 21.60 12.35
CA PRO A 292 -1.05 22.38 13.56
C PRO A 292 0.43 22.50 13.87
N LEU A 293 1.23 21.48 13.53
CA LEU A 293 2.67 21.48 13.74
C LEU A 293 3.38 22.52 12.87
N ILE A 294 3.08 22.59 11.57
CA ILE A 294 3.70 23.56 10.66
C ILE A 294 3.32 24.98 11.07
N PHE A 295 2.04 25.24 11.40
CA PHE A 295 1.60 26.55 11.86
C PHE A 295 2.26 26.95 13.17
N TYR A 296 2.36 26.05 14.15
CA TYR A 296 3.08 26.32 15.39
C TYR A 296 4.56 26.65 15.13
N ALA A 297 5.26 25.81 14.35
CA ALA A 297 6.68 26.01 14.09
C ALA A 297 6.97 27.33 13.36
N GLN A 298 6.12 27.72 12.39
CA GLN A 298 6.38 28.92 11.60
C GLN A 298 5.81 30.19 12.23
N SER A 299 4.56 30.16 12.74
CA SER A 299 3.87 31.35 13.22
C SER A 299 4.13 31.65 14.70
N VAL A 300 4.34 30.61 15.55
CA VAL A 300 4.63 30.80 16.98
C VAL A 300 6.14 30.84 17.23
N CYS A 301 6.88 29.81 16.75
CA CYS A 301 8.33 29.75 16.95
C CYS A 301 9.12 30.63 15.96
N GLY A 302 8.48 31.21 14.95
CA GLY A 302 9.14 32.07 13.95
C GLY A 302 10.17 31.36 13.08
N LEU A 303 10.05 30.01 12.93
CA LEU A 303 11.00 29.23 12.15
C LEU A 303 10.75 29.41 10.66
N SER A 304 11.83 29.54 9.89
CA SER A 304 11.71 29.45 8.42
C SER A 304 11.20 28.07 8.00
N PRO A 305 10.58 27.92 6.82
CA PRO A 305 10.07 26.63 6.34
C PRO A 305 11.10 25.49 6.38
N ILE A 306 12.36 25.79 6.05
CA ILE A 306 13.47 24.82 6.12
C ILE A 306 13.76 24.41 7.57
N ARG A 307 13.78 25.35 8.51
CA ARG A 307 14.00 25.05 9.94
C ARG A 307 12.82 24.29 10.53
N ALA A 308 11.59 24.60 10.12
CA ALA A 308 10.40 23.85 10.50
C ALA A 308 10.45 22.39 9.98
N ALA A 309 10.91 22.18 8.74
CA ALA A 309 11.14 20.85 8.20
C ALA A 309 12.23 20.08 8.95
N LEU A 310 13.33 20.74 9.32
CA LEU A 310 14.40 20.14 10.13
C LEU A 310 13.92 19.79 11.55
N LEU A 311 12.97 20.53 12.10
CA LEU A 311 12.37 20.21 13.40
C LEU A 311 11.64 18.86 13.39
N ILE A 312 11.08 18.47 12.26
CA ILE A 312 10.38 17.18 12.07
C ILE A 312 11.36 16.04 11.74
N ALA A 313 12.61 16.35 11.36
CA ALA A 313 13.62 15.35 10.99
C ALA A 313 13.81 14.21 12.01
N PRO A 314 13.74 14.43 13.35
CA PRO A 314 13.84 13.36 14.33
C PRO A 314 12.81 12.25 14.16
N VAL A 315 11.61 12.56 13.66
CA VAL A 315 10.57 11.55 13.34
C VAL A 315 11.06 10.59 12.26
N ALA A 316 11.57 11.14 11.14
CA ALA A 316 12.07 10.34 10.03
C ALA A 316 13.31 9.53 10.40
N ILE A 317 14.24 10.13 11.17
CA ILE A 317 15.48 9.48 11.60
C ILE A 317 15.18 8.32 12.54
N SER A 318 14.40 8.54 13.60
CA SER A 318 14.08 7.50 14.59
C SER A 318 13.24 6.38 13.96
N SER A 319 12.26 6.71 13.11
CA SER A 319 11.49 5.72 12.38
C SER A 319 12.36 4.91 11.41
N GLY A 320 13.22 5.56 10.63
CA GLY A 320 14.09 4.90 9.66
C GLY A 320 15.14 4.00 10.30
N VAL A 321 15.77 4.44 11.40
CA VAL A 321 16.76 3.64 12.14
C VAL A 321 16.13 2.41 12.78
N LEU A 322 14.92 2.54 13.34
CA LEU A 322 14.24 1.44 14.00
C LEU A 322 13.55 0.47 13.03
N ALA A 323 13.20 0.91 11.82
CA ALA A 323 12.43 0.11 10.87
C ALA A 323 13.03 -1.29 10.62
N PRO A 324 14.34 -1.49 10.36
CA PRO A 324 14.90 -2.83 10.14
C PRO A 324 14.79 -3.75 11.36
N PHE A 325 14.95 -3.20 12.56
CA PHE A 325 14.83 -3.95 13.81
C PHE A 325 13.39 -4.38 14.06
N VAL A 326 12.45 -3.45 13.88
CA VAL A 326 11.01 -3.72 14.01
C VAL A 326 10.55 -4.73 12.96
N GLY A 327 11.09 -4.66 11.74
CA GLY A 327 10.80 -5.63 10.69
C GLY A 327 11.14 -7.07 11.12
N ARG A 328 12.31 -7.28 11.75
CA ARG A 328 12.69 -8.60 12.28
C ARG A 328 11.80 -9.05 13.43
N ILE A 329 11.43 -8.12 14.33
CA ILE A 329 10.51 -8.42 15.43
C ILE A 329 9.15 -8.91 14.90
N VAL A 330 8.62 -8.25 13.86
CA VAL A 330 7.32 -8.60 13.25
C VAL A 330 7.35 -9.98 12.61
N ASP A 331 8.47 -10.35 11.99
CA ASP A 331 8.61 -11.66 11.35
C ASP A 331 8.61 -12.82 12.36
N THR A 332 9.03 -12.56 13.60
CA THR A 332 9.18 -13.59 14.65
C THR A 332 8.15 -13.51 15.78
N SER A 333 7.49 -12.35 15.95
CA SER A 333 6.62 -12.09 17.09
C SER A 333 5.13 -12.02 16.69
N HIS A 334 4.26 -12.16 17.69
CA HIS A 334 2.84 -11.94 17.50
C HIS A 334 2.56 -10.46 17.20
N PRO A 335 1.72 -10.12 16.20
CA PRO A 335 1.50 -8.73 15.76
C PRO A 335 0.86 -7.83 16.82
N LEU A 336 0.00 -8.37 17.71
CA LEU A 336 -0.73 -7.59 18.72
C LEU A 336 0.18 -6.72 19.60
N PRO A 337 1.21 -7.26 20.32
CA PRO A 337 2.04 -6.42 21.18
C PRO A 337 2.84 -5.39 20.38
N VAL A 338 3.28 -5.73 19.16
CA VAL A 338 4.09 -4.85 18.32
C VAL A 338 3.27 -3.65 17.83
N VAL A 339 2.12 -3.90 17.21
CA VAL A 339 1.22 -2.86 16.69
C VAL A 339 0.58 -2.08 17.83
N GLY A 340 0.18 -2.76 18.92
CA GLY A 340 -0.39 -2.15 20.12
C GLY A 340 0.59 -1.18 20.79
N PHE A 341 1.86 -1.57 20.94
CA PHE A 341 2.91 -0.68 21.42
C PHE A 341 3.07 0.55 20.49
N GLY A 342 3.09 0.33 19.17
CA GLY A 342 3.24 1.39 18.19
C GLY A 342 2.15 2.46 18.28
N PHE A 343 0.88 2.06 18.32
CA PHE A 343 -0.24 2.99 18.49
C PHE A 343 -0.24 3.68 19.85
N SER A 344 0.12 2.98 20.92
CA SER A 344 0.23 3.56 22.25
C SER A 344 1.34 4.61 22.30
N ALA A 345 2.51 4.29 21.76
CA ALA A 345 3.64 5.22 21.67
C ALA A 345 3.27 6.46 20.83
N LEU A 346 2.54 6.26 19.70
CA LEU A 346 2.10 7.35 18.83
C LEU A 346 1.11 8.28 19.55
N ALA A 347 0.09 7.73 20.24
CA ALA A 347 -0.87 8.51 20.99
C ALA A 347 -0.23 9.29 22.14
N ILE A 348 0.64 8.64 22.92
CA ILE A 348 1.37 9.26 24.02
C ILE A 348 2.30 10.37 23.52
N ALA A 349 3.04 10.10 22.44
CA ALA A 349 4.00 11.06 21.90
C ALA A 349 3.30 12.30 21.30
N MET A 350 2.15 12.13 20.61
CA MET A 350 1.36 13.26 20.11
C MET A 350 0.74 14.07 21.23
N THR A 351 0.29 13.42 22.32
CA THR A 351 -0.20 14.11 23.54
C THR A 351 0.94 14.85 24.23
N TRP A 352 2.12 14.22 24.34
CA TRP A 352 3.30 14.90 24.88
C TRP A 352 3.68 16.12 24.04
N LEU A 353 3.70 15.98 22.71
CA LEU A 353 3.97 17.12 21.83
C LEU A 353 2.94 18.24 22.02
N SER A 354 1.65 17.93 22.18
CA SER A 354 0.60 18.90 22.48
C SER A 354 0.95 19.72 23.76
N ILE A 355 1.40 19.07 24.82
CA ILE A 355 1.77 19.74 26.07
C ILE A 355 2.99 20.65 25.90
N GLU A 356 3.97 20.26 25.09
CA GLU A 356 5.18 21.05 24.83
C GLU A 356 4.96 22.20 23.84
N MET A 357 3.82 22.28 23.15
CA MET A 357 3.52 23.35 22.20
C MET A 357 3.10 24.64 22.89
N GLU A 358 4.05 25.26 23.61
CA GLU A 358 3.92 26.56 24.24
C GLU A 358 4.80 27.60 23.53
N PRO A 359 4.50 28.94 23.62
CA PRO A 359 5.26 29.97 22.93
C PRO A 359 6.74 30.02 23.31
N ASP A 360 7.04 29.75 24.58
CA ASP A 360 8.39 29.89 25.16
C ASP A 360 9.15 28.55 25.25
N THR A 361 8.58 27.48 24.70
CA THR A 361 9.23 26.17 24.72
C THR A 361 10.49 26.18 23.85
N PRO A 362 11.66 25.87 24.41
CA PRO A 362 12.87 25.78 23.62
C PRO A 362 12.80 24.62 22.62
N VAL A 363 13.22 24.87 21.38
CA VAL A 363 13.10 23.96 20.24
C VAL A 363 13.65 22.55 20.55
N TRP A 364 14.70 22.44 21.37
CA TRP A 364 15.29 21.14 21.73
C TRP A 364 14.35 20.24 22.54
N ARG A 365 13.40 20.81 23.31
CA ARG A 365 12.40 20.02 24.06
C ARG A 365 11.42 19.34 23.14
N LEU A 366 11.12 19.92 21.97
CA LEU A 366 10.25 19.33 20.97
C LEU A 366 10.88 18.11 20.26
N VAL A 367 12.22 18.01 20.28
CA VAL A 367 12.93 16.88 19.65
C VAL A 367 12.56 15.55 20.28
N LEU A 368 12.36 15.48 21.60
CA LEU A 368 12.04 14.23 22.30
C LEU A 368 10.67 13.65 21.90
N PRO A 369 9.55 14.42 21.94
CA PRO A 369 8.28 13.90 21.44
C PRO A 369 8.31 13.57 19.95
N PHE A 370 9.10 14.29 19.11
CA PHE A 370 9.27 13.89 17.71
C PHE A 370 9.99 12.56 17.56
N CYS A 371 11.04 12.30 18.33
CA CYS A 371 11.67 10.98 18.36
C CYS A 371 10.67 9.89 18.77
N ALA A 372 9.85 10.15 19.79
CA ALA A 372 8.84 9.21 20.26
C ALA A 372 7.74 8.94 19.21
N ILE A 373 7.30 9.97 18.46
CA ILE A 373 6.40 9.80 17.31
C ILE A 373 7.05 8.88 16.27
N GLY A 374 8.32 9.09 15.94
CA GLY A 374 9.03 8.26 14.99
C GLY A 374 9.18 6.80 15.44
N VAL A 375 9.41 6.57 16.73
CA VAL A 375 9.36 5.22 17.34
C VAL A 375 7.97 4.60 17.12
N GLY A 376 6.89 5.30 17.48
CA GLY A 376 5.52 4.83 17.26
C GLY A 376 5.26 4.49 15.79
N MET A 377 5.70 5.34 14.86
CA MET A 377 5.55 5.11 13.41
C MET A 377 6.28 3.85 12.94
N ALA A 378 7.50 3.60 13.43
CA ALA A 378 8.26 2.39 13.07
C ALA A 378 7.49 1.11 13.47
N PHE A 379 6.87 1.13 14.66
CA PHE A 379 6.10 0.01 15.21
C PHE A 379 4.67 -0.11 14.65
N VAL A 380 4.23 0.80 13.77
CA VAL A 380 2.90 0.77 13.15
C VAL A 380 2.99 0.48 11.65
N TRP A 381 3.73 1.27 10.86
CA TRP A 381 3.69 1.20 9.39
C TRP A 381 4.11 -0.16 8.84
N SER A 382 5.31 -0.61 9.19
CA SER A 382 5.85 -1.88 8.72
C SER A 382 5.07 -3.09 9.26
N PRO A 383 4.76 -3.16 10.57
CA PRO A 383 3.99 -4.26 11.13
C PRO A 383 2.59 -4.42 10.53
N LEU A 384 1.86 -3.32 10.30
CA LEU A 384 0.55 -3.39 9.66
C LEU A 384 0.63 -3.95 8.23
N ALA A 385 1.59 -3.49 7.43
CA ALA A 385 1.76 -3.97 6.06
C ALA A 385 2.16 -5.45 6.01
N ALA A 386 3.09 -5.88 6.87
CA ALA A 386 3.54 -7.25 6.96
C ALA A 386 2.42 -8.19 7.45
N THR A 387 1.69 -7.79 8.50
CA THR A 387 0.56 -8.58 9.04
C THR A 387 -0.59 -8.67 8.05
N ALA A 388 -0.95 -7.55 7.38
CA ALA A 388 -1.99 -7.53 6.36
C ALA A 388 -1.72 -8.52 5.21
N THR A 389 -0.45 -8.75 4.88
CA THR A 389 -0.07 -9.60 3.74
C THR A 389 0.32 -11.03 4.13
N ARG A 390 0.36 -11.36 5.45
CA ARG A 390 0.87 -12.64 5.95
C ARG A 390 0.08 -13.84 5.45
N ASN A 391 -1.26 -13.76 5.50
CA ASN A 391 -2.17 -14.86 5.18
C ASN A 391 -2.72 -14.81 3.75
N LEU A 392 -2.39 -13.75 3.00
CA LEU A 392 -2.94 -13.54 1.68
C LEU A 392 -2.29 -14.48 0.65
N ARG A 393 -3.14 -15.01 -0.23
CA ARG A 393 -2.70 -15.82 -1.36
C ARG A 393 -1.99 -14.94 -2.39
N PRO A 394 -0.94 -15.43 -3.06
CA PRO A 394 -0.21 -14.67 -4.07
C PRO A 394 -1.08 -14.13 -5.22
N ASP A 395 -2.18 -14.82 -5.55
CA ASP A 395 -3.13 -14.41 -6.59
C ASP A 395 -4.04 -13.24 -6.18
N GLN A 396 -4.14 -12.94 -4.90
CA GLN A 396 -4.91 -11.81 -4.35
C GLN A 396 -4.02 -10.60 -4.03
N ALA A 397 -2.69 -10.72 -4.21
CA ALA A 397 -1.73 -9.70 -3.79
C ALA A 397 -1.95 -8.33 -4.45
N GLY A 398 -2.33 -8.29 -5.73
CA GLY A 398 -2.62 -7.02 -6.43
C GLY A 398 -3.89 -6.35 -5.91
N ALA A 399 -5.00 -7.09 -5.81
CA ALA A 399 -6.26 -6.54 -5.31
C ALA A 399 -6.15 -6.07 -3.86
N SER A 400 -5.53 -6.88 -2.97
CA SER A 400 -5.32 -6.51 -1.57
C SER A 400 -4.39 -5.31 -1.40
N SER A 401 -3.33 -5.22 -2.20
CA SER A 401 -2.46 -4.05 -2.25
C SER A 401 -3.20 -2.78 -2.69
N GLY A 402 -4.06 -2.89 -3.69
CA GLY A 402 -4.94 -1.79 -4.12
C GLY A 402 -5.84 -1.30 -3.00
N VAL A 403 -6.54 -2.22 -2.31
CA VAL A 403 -7.42 -1.90 -1.17
C VAL A 403 -6.65 -1.27 -0.02
N TYR A 404 -5.52 -1.86 0.38
CA TYR A 404 -4.69 -1.35 1.47
C TYR A 404 -4.23 0.10 1.21
N ASN A 405 -3.72 0.38 0.00
CA ASN A 405 -3.26 1.72 -0.35
C ASN A 405 -4.41 2.72 -0.54
N ALA A 406 -5.54 2.30 -1.11
CA ALA A 406 -6.73 3.15 -1.23
C ALA A 406 -7.29 3.54 0.14
N THR A 407 -7.39 2.59 1.08
CA THR A 407 -7.85 2.84 2.45
C THR A 407 -6.89 3.76 3.20
N ARG A 408 -5.56 3.57 3.02
CA ARG A 408 -4.54 4.50 3.51
C ARG A 408 -4.76 5.92 3.00
N GLN A 409 -5.05 6.07 1.70
CA GLN A 409 -5.27 7.38 1.10
C GLN A 409 -6.56 8.06 1.61
N ILE A 410 -7.64 7.30 1.77
CA ILE A 410 -8.89 7.80 2.38
C ILE A 410 -8.60 8.30 3.80
N GLY A 411 -7.86 7.53 4.60
CA GLY A 411 -7.46 7.93 5.96
C GLY A 411 -6.69 9.25 5.96
N ALA A 412 -5.72 9.43 5.05
CA ALA A 412 -4.93 10.65 4.93
C ALA A 412 -5.79 11.88 4.56
N VAL A 413 -6.70 11.72 3.58
CA VAL A 413 -7.59 12.80 3.14
C VAL A 413 -8.58 13.18 4.25
N LEU A 414 -9.17 12.20 4.92
CA LEU A 414 -10.05 12.45 6.09
C LEU A 414 -9.28 13.17 7.21
N GLY A 415 -8.02 12.76 7.48
CA GLY A 415 -7.17 13.39 8.49
C GLY A 415 -6.91 14.86 8.18
N SER A 416 -6.55 15.18 6.95
CA SER A 416 -6.32 16.56 6.51
C SER A 416 -7.59 17.41 6.62
N ALA A 417 -8.72 16.94 6.06
CA ALA A 417 -9.98 17.67 6.05
C ALA A 417 -10.55 17.89 7.47
N SER A 418 -10.53 16.84 8.30
CA SER A 418 -10.99 16.91 9.69
C SER A 418 -10.12 17.84 10.52
N MET A 419 -8.80 17.80 10.33
CA MET A 419 -7.87 18.69 11.04
C MET A 419 -8.08 20.15 10.64
N ALA A 420 -8.26 20.45 9.35
CA ALA A 420 -8.52 21.81 8.91
C ALA A 420 -9.79 22.38 9.57
N ALA A 421 -10.88 21.62 9.62
CA ALA A 421 -12.11 22.02 10.29
C ALA A 421 -11.94 22.16 11.81
N PHE A 422 -11.30 21.20 12.47
CA PHE A 422 -11.06 21.21 13.91
C PHE A 422 -10.14 22.35 14.35
N MET A 423 -9.06 22.56 13.62
CA MET A 423 -8.11 23.65 13.87
C MET A 423 -8.79 25.03 13.73
N THR A 424 -9.61 25.23 12.69
CA THR A 424 -10.40 26.47 12.53
C THR A 424 -11.32 26.69 13.70
N SER A 425 -12.00 25.64 14.20
CA SER A 425 -12.84 25.72 15.41
C SER A 425 -12.03 26.08 16.67
N ARG A 426 -10.82 25.54 16.84
CA ARG A 426 -9.96 25.87 17.98
C ARG A 426 -9.41 27.28 17.88
N ILE A 427 -8.98 27.72 16.71
CA ILE A 427 -8.58 29.11 16.47
C ILE A 427 -9.71 30.07 16.83
N SER A 428 -10.94 29.81 16.37
CA SER A 428 -12.10 30.66 16.67
C SER A 428 -12.45 30.68 18.17
N ALA A 429 -12.15 29.61 18.91
CA ALA A 429 -12.44 29.50 20.34
C ALA A 429 -11.39 30.20 21.22
N GLU A 430 -10.12 30.14 20.84
CA GLU A 430 -8.99 30.65 21.65
C GLU A 430 -8.56 32.07 21.26
N MET A 431 -8.77 32.47 20.00
CA MET A 431 -8.34 33.77 19.55
C MET A 431 -9.29 34.89 20.00
N PRO A 432 -8.76 36.03 20.45
CA PRO A 432 -9.61 37.19 20.73
C PRO A 432 -10.30 37.68 19.46
N PRO A 433 -11.51 38.25 19.56
CA PRO A 433 -12.20 38.78 18.40
C PRO A 433 -11.32 39.82 17.70
N PRO A 434 -11.24 39.81 16.36
CA PRO A 434 -10.46 40.81 15.63
C PRO A 434 -10.98 42.21 15.93
N PRO A 435 -10.10 43.22 16.04
CA PRO A 435 -10.54 44.61 16.16
C PRO A 435 -11.46 45.00 15.00
N ASP A 436 -12.49 45.82 15.27
CA ASP A 436 -13.44 46.25 14.27
C ASP A 436 -12.76 46.79 12.99
N GLY A 437 -13.00 46.12 11.86
CA GLY A 437 -12.45 46.47 10.55
C GLY A 437 -11.12 45.83 10.18
N ALA A 438 -10.53 44.96 11.04
CA ALA A 438 -9.34 44.20 10.67
C ALA A 438 -9.74 42.89 9.92
N PRO A 439 -9.05 42.51 8.83
CA PRO A 439 -9.25 41.21 8.22
C PRO A 439 -8.96 40.12 9.27
N GLY A 440 -9.86 39.13 9.38
CA GLY A 440 -9.68 38.00 10.32
C GLY A 440 -8.32 37.33 10.11
N PHE A 441 -7.77 36.73 11.19
CA PHE A 441 -6.45 36.08 11.22
C PHE A 441 -6.23 34.93 10.21
N GLY A 442 -7.13 34.70 9.27
CA GLY A 442 -7.03 33.77 8.15
C GLY A 442 -7.06 34.45 6.77
N GLY A 443 -7.00 35.80 6.68
CA GLY A 443 -7.03 36.54 5.42
C GLY A 443 -5.74 36.39 4.61
N GLU A 444 -5.91 36.31 3.30
CA GLU A 444 -4.87 36.31 2.28
C GLU A 444 -3.97 37.56 2.46
N GLY A 445 -2.84 37.46 3.10
CA GLY A 445 -1.88 38.55 3.23
C GLY A 445 -1.28 38.80 4.62
N GLY A 446 -1.73 38.12 5.67
CA GLY A 446 -1.13 38.21 6.98
C GLY A 446 0.27 37.58 6.97
N GLY A 447 1.31 38.39 7.23
CA GLY A 447 2.67 37.88 7.37
C GLY A 447 2.72 36.74 8.38
N LEU A 448 3.62 35.77 8.17
CA LEU A 448 3.81 34.55 9.00
C LEU A 448 4.17 34.85 10.47
N GLN A 449 4.36 36.11 10.86
CA GLN A 449 4.71 36.53 12.21
C GLN A 449 3.47 37.08 12.93
N LEU A 450 3.00 36.32 13.93
CA LEU A 450 1.92 36.74 14.80
C LEU A 450 2.40 37.84 15.78
N PRO A 451 1.58 38.89 16.05
CA PRO A 451 1.82 39.79 17.15
C PRO A 451 1.96 39.04 18.47
N GLU A 452 2.77 39.55 19.39
CA GLU A 452 3.12 38.87 20.65
C GLU A 452 1.89 38.52 21.51
N PHE A 453 0.90 39.39 21.55
CA PHE A 453 -0.33 39.19 22.33
C PHE A 453 -1.24 38.06 21.82
N VAL A 454 -1.12 37.63 20.58
CA VAL A 454 -1.89 36.51 19.99
C VAL A 454 -1.10 35.20 19.91
N ARG A 455 0.21 35.23 20.22
CA ARG A 455 1.05 34.02 20.17
C ARG A 455 0.59 32.93 21.13
N ALA A 456 0.27 33.30 22.38
CA ALA A 456 -0.18 32.32 23.37
C ALA A 456 -1.55 31.70 23.03
N PRO A 457 -2.62 32.47 22.69
CA PRO A 457 -3.87 31.90 22.24
C PRO A 457 -3.74 31.02 21.00
N PHE A 458 -2.94 31.45 20.02
CA PHE A 458 -2.72 30.66 18.81
C PHE A 458 -1.97 29.35 19.10
N SER A 459 -0.96 29.41 19.98
CA SER A 459 -0.24 28.21 20.44
C SER A 459 -1.18 27.23 21.13
N ALA A 460 -2.06 27.72 22.02
CA ALA A 460 -3.08 26.89 22.67
C ALA A 460 -4.03 26.22 21.67
N ALA A 461 -4.47 26.97 20.63
CA ALA A 461 -5.29 26.40 19.57
C ALA A 461 -4.56 25.29 18.79
N MET A 462 -3.26 25.45 18.51
CA MET A 462 -2.45 24.43 17.82
C MET A 462 -2.20 23.21 18.72
N SER A 463 -1.87 23.44 19.99
CA SER A 463 -1.71 22.41 21.02
C SER A 463 -2.95 21.54 21.16
N GLN A 464 -4.12 22.16 21.36
CA GLN A 464 -5.39 21.45 21.46
C GLN A 464 -5.74 20.69 20.16
N SER A 465 -5.39 21.26 19.00
CA SER A 465 -5.60 20.60 17.72
C SER A 465 -4.81 19.30 17.60
N MET A 466 -3.64 19.20 18.23
CA MET A 466 -2.81 17.99 18.24
C MET A 466 -3.47 16.83 19.01
N LEU A 467 -4.44 17.09 19.87
CA LEU A 467 -5.18 16.02 20.58
C LEU A 467 -6.08 15.20 19.66
N LEU A 468 -6.56 15.76 18.54
CA LEU A 468 -7.41 15.03 17.60
C LEU A 468 -6.67 13.80 17.01
N PRO A 469 -5.48 13.92 16.39
CA PRO A 469 -4.75 12.76 15.88
C PRO A 469 -4.31 11.81 17.00
N ALA A 470 -3.99 12.31 18.20
CA ALA A 470 -3.67 11.49 19.36
C ALA A 470 -4.87 10.62 19.77
N PHE A 471 -6.08 11.20 19.84
CA PHE A 471 -7.31 10.48 20.14
C PHE A 471 -7.64 9.43 19.07
N ILE A 472 -7.50 9.77 17.80
CA ILE A 472 -7.75 8.82 16.70
C ILE A 472 -6.75 7.66 16.75
N ALA A 473 -5.49 7.88 17.14
CA ALA A 473 -4.50 6.81 17.30
C ALA A 473 -4.92 5.77 18.35
N LEU A 474 -5.70 6.13 19.38
CA LEU A 474 -6.22 5.18 20.38
C LEU A 474 -7.14 4.11 19.75
N PHE A 475 -7.89 4.45 18.70
CA PHE A 475 -8.69 3.44 17.98
C PHE A 475 -7.79 2.40 17.29
N GLY A 476 -6.55 2.75 16.96
CA GLY A 476 -5.55 1.81 16.48
C GLY A 476 -5.17 0.75 17.51
N ILE A 477 -5.14 1.11 18.81
CA ILE A 477 -4.93 0.14 19.90
C ILE A 477 -6.10 -0.84 19.93
N VAL A 478 -7.34 -0.34 19.82
CA VAL A 478 -8.54 -1.21 19.80
C VAL A 478 -8.46 -2.17 18.60
N ALA A 479 -8.09 -1.68 17.41
CA ALA A 479 -7.91 -2.55 16.25
C ALA A 479 -6.80 -3.60 16.48
N ALA A 480 -5.68 -3.20 17.11
CA ALA A 480 -4.57 -4.10 17.43
C ALA A 480 -4.97 -5.21 18.40
N LEU A 481 -5.81 -4.94 19.42
CA LEU A 481 -6.27 -5.93 20.40
C LEU A 481 -7.01 -7.12 19.75
N PHE A 482 -7.55 -6.92 18.57
CA PHE A 482 -8.28 -7.96 17.85
C PHE A 482 -7.43 -8.70 16.80
N LEU A 483 -6.15 -8.37 16.62
CA LEU A 483 -5.25 -9.10 15.73
C LEU A 483 -4.98 -10.52 16.29
N VAL A 484 -5.21 -11.52 15.45
CA VAL A 484 -5.08 -12.92 15.87
C VAL A 484 -3.68 -13.47 15.65
N GLY A 485 -2.97 -12.95 14.65
CA GLY A 485 -1.67 -13.51 14.23
C GLY A 485 -1.81 -14.89 13.60
N GLY A 486 -1.03 -15.20 12.59
CA GLY A 486 -1.11 -16.49 11.91
C GLY A 486 -0.84 -17.66 12.84
N THR A 487 -1.84 -18.49 13.11
CA THR A 487 -1.72 -19.74 13.87
C THR A 487 -1.05 -20.87 13.07
N GLY A 488 -0.70 -20.62 11.79
CA GLY A 488 -0.25 -21.66 10.86
C GLY A 488 1.18 -22.17 11.07
N ALA A 489 2.13 -21.33 11.46
CA ALA A 489 3.54 -21.76 11.57
C ALA A 489 3.87 -22.44 12.91
N THR A 490 3.16 -22.08 13.99
CA THR A 490 3.37 -22.66 15.33
C THR A 490 2.57 -23.95 15.54
N ALA A 491 1.44 -24.12 14.85
CA ALA A 491 0.64 -25.34 14.93
C ALA A 491 1.29 -26.53 14.21
N SER A 492 1.96 -26.31 13.07
CA SER A 492 2.71 -27.39 12.38
C SER A 492 3.90 -27.92 13.20
N ARG A 493 4.50 -27.09 14.05
CA ARG A 493 5.61 -27.54 14.91
C ARG A 493 5.14 -28.33 16.14
N ARG A 494 3.85 -28.25 16.50
CA ARG A 494 3.27 -29.01 17.64
C ARG A 494 2.59 -30.32 17.27
N LEU A 495 2.42 -30.63 15.97
CA LEU A 495 1.77 -31.87 15.52
C LEU A 495 2.73 -32.92 14.98
N LEU A 496 4.03 -32.71 15.09
CA LEU A 496 4.98 -33.81 14.94
C LEU A 496 5.03 -34.57 16.30
N PRO A 497 4.73 -35.87 16.33
CA PRO A 497 4.94 -36.66 17.54
C PRO A 497 6.42 -36.53 17.91
N GLN A 498 6.71 -36.15 19.14
CA GLN A 498 8.03 -36.35 19.74
C GLN A 498 8.30 -37.85 19.74
N GLY A 499 8.89 -38.34 18.66
CA GLY A 499 9.59 -39.62 18.67
C GLY A 499 10.86 -39.40 19.50
N ASP A 500 10.88 -40.09 20.61
CA ASP A 500 12.02 -40.26 21.51
C ASP A 500 13.16 -40.94 20.73
N HIS A 501 14.02 -40.14 20.10
CA HIS A 501 15.35 -40.56 19.66
C HIS A 501 16.28 -39.37 19.90
N GLY A 502 17.04 -39.47 20.98
CA GLY A 502 18.23 -38.67 21.18
C GLY A 502 19.21 -38.94 20.04
N ASP A 503 19.47 -37.91 19.27
CA ASP A 503 20.72 -37.74 18.53
C ASP A 503 20.93 -36.25 18.29
N ASP A 504 22.10 -35.82 18.69
CA ASP A 504 22.67 -34.47 18.51
C ASP A 504 22.55 -33.99 17.06
N TYR A 505 21.55 -33.16 16.79
CA TYR A 505 21.65 -32.27 15.62
C TYR A 505 22.22 -30.92 16.07
N GLN A 506 23.53 -30.77 15.83
CA GLN A 506 24.13 -29.43 15.73
C GLN A 506 23.30 -28.59 14.76
N GLU A 507 22.72 -27.50 15.26
CA GLU A 507 22.23 -26.42 14.43
C GLU A 507 23.44 -25.88 13.63
N SER A 508 23.61 -26.37 12.40
CA SER A 508 24.41 -25.69 11.43
C SER A 508 23.61 -24.46 11.04
N ASP A 509 24.16 -23.28 11.27
CA ASP A 509 23.81 -22.03 10.58
C ASP A 509 24.07 -22.25 9.07
N GLU A 510 23.19 -22.97 8.40
CA GLU A 510 23.18 -22.99 6.95
C GLU A 510 22.67 -21.62 6.50
N ASP A 511 23.58 -20.83 6.00
CA ASP A 511 23.28 -19.67 5.16
C ASP A 511 22.32 -20.16 4.07
N PHE A 512 21.02 -19.84 4.23
CA PHE A 512 20.04 -20.07 3.19
C PHE A 512 20.43 -19.19 2.01
N ASP A 513 20.92 -19.79 0.96
CA ASP A 513 21.20 -19.11 -0.30
C ASP A 513 19.93 -18.41 -0.80
N ASP A 514 20.06 -17.13 -1.12
CA ASP A 514 18.98 -16.26 -1.61
C ASP A 514 18.29 -16.82 -2.89
N ASP A 515 18.90 -17.78 -3.56
CA ASP A 515 18.44 -18.36 -4.82
C ASP A 515 17.23 -19.31 -4.68
N ASP A 516 17.02 -19.93 -3.51
CA ASP A 516 15.91 -20.87 -3.28
C ASP A 516 14.52 -20.21 -3.25
N TYR A 517 14.45 -18.91 -3.00
CA TYR A 517 13.16 -18.22 -2.82
C TYR A 517 12.37 -18.00 -4.12
N VAL A 518 13.06 -17.81 -5.22
CA VAL A 518 12.42 -17.57 -6.54
C VAL A 518 11.91 -18.89 -7.11
N GLU A 519 12.62 -19.98 -6.87
CA GLU A 519 12.28 -21.31 -7.36
C GLU A 519 11.02 -21.87 -6.70
N TYR A 520 10.84 -21.64 -5.40
CA TYR A 520 9.67 -22.09 -4.64
C TYR A 520 8.35 -21.40 -5.08
N ILE A 521 8.42 -20.13 -5.49
CA ILE A 521 7.23 -19.35 -5.92
C ILE A 521 6.86 -19.65 -7.38
N LEU A 522 7.84 -20.05 -8.19
CA LEU A 522 7.66 -20.35 -9.62
C LEU A 522 7.34 -21.82 -9.89
N GLN A 523 7.41 -22.71 -8.89
CA GLN A 523 6.97 -24.08 -9.04
C GLN A 523 5.44 -24.12 -9.22
N PRO A 524 4.91 -24.72 -10.29
CA PRO A 524 3.48 -24.94 -10.39
C PRO A 524 3.03 -25.83 -9.25
N GLU A 525 1.90 -25.47 -8.57
CA GLU A 525 1.27 -26.38 -7.61
C GLU A 525 1.13 -27.76 -8.25
N PRO A 526 1.55 -28.84 -7.60
CA PRO A 526 1.25 -30.19 -8.10
C PRO A 526 -0.27 -30.32 -8.18
N ASP A 527 -0.75 -30.69 -9.35
CA ASP A 527 -2.18 -30.85 -9.68
C ASP A 527 -2.89 -31.62 -8.57
N ARG A 528 -3.80 -30.98 -7.84
CA ARG A 528 -4.66 -31.59 -6.80
C ARG A 528 -5.72 -32.52 -7.36
N TRP A 529 -5.54 -33.02 -8.58
CA TRP A 529 -6.46 -33.95 -9.25
C TRP A 529 -5.80 -35.32 -9.30
N HIS A 530 -5.88 -36.09 -8.25
CA HIS A 530 -5.98 -37.53 -8.15
C HIS A 530 -5.62 -37.94 -6.73
N ARG A 531 -6.59 -37.79 -5.83
CA ARG A 531 -6.64 -38.60 -4.63
C ARG A 531 -7.65 -39.72 -4.89
N SER A 532 -7.19 -40.76 -5.53
CA SER A 532 -7.70 -42.10 -5.36
C SER A 532 -6.46 -42.99 -5.32
N ASP A 533 -6.33 -43.70 -4.21
CA ASP A 533 -5.41 -44.80 -3.97
C ASP A 533 -3.92 -44.41 -3.75
N GLY A 534 -3.60 -44.40 -2.53
CA GLY A 534 -2.40 -44.53 -1.69
C GLY A 534 -1.00 -44.81 -2.25
N GLU A 535 -0.69 -44.67 -3.52
CA GLU A 535 0.64 -44.92 -4.06
C GLU A 535 1.27 -43.67 -4.68
N ILE A 536 2.37 -43.21 -4.06
CA ILE A 536 3.23 -42.14 -4.62
C ILE A 536 3.97 -42.72 -5.82
N PRO A 537 3.89 -42.11 -7.02
CA PRO A 537 4.63 -42.60 -8.19
C PRO A 537 6.13 -42.63 -7.91
N TRP A 538 6.79 -43.73 -8.27
CA TRP A 538 8.22 -43.99 -8.07
C TRP A 538 9.16 -42.87 -8.59
N ALA A 539 8.75 -42.11 -9.57
CA ALA A 539 9.51 -40.98 -10.14
C ALA A 539 9.76 -39.84 -9.14
N TYR A 540 8.95 -39.73 -8.07
CA TYR A 540 9.11 -38.70 -7.04
C TYR A 540 10.20 -39.06 -6.00
N ARG A 541 10.51 -40.36 -5.86
CA ARG A 541 11.58 -40.83 -4.92
C ARG A 541 13.00 -40.62 -5.45
N GLN A 542 13.16 -40.53 -6.79
CA GLN A 542 14.49 -40.33 -7.36
C GLN A 542 14.99 -38.86 -7.30
N SER A 543 14.08 -37.90 -7.13
CA SER A 543 14.46 -36.49 -7.01
C SER A 543 14.87 -36.05 -5.62
N CYS A 544 14.62 -36.89 -4.58
CA CYS A 544 14.94 -36.58 -3.20
C CYS A 544 16.23 -37.26 -2.66
N GLY A 545 17.00 -37.93 -3.52
CA GLY A 545 18.35 -38.43 -3.16
C GLY A 545 18.40 -39.58 -2.13
N GLU A 546 17.28 -40.21 -1.78
CA GLU A 546 17.29 -41.37 -0.87
C GLU A 546 17.66 -42.65 -1.63
N PRO A 547 18.60 -43.48 -1.14
CA PRO A 547 18.89 -44.77 -1.73
C PRO A 547 17.73 -45.74 -1.51
N VAL A 548 17.21 -46.28 -2.63
CA VAL A 548 16.17 -47.31 -2.58
C VAL A 548 16.83 -48.62 -2.24
N ASP A 549 16.68 -49.11 -1.02
CA ASP A 549 16.94 -50.48 -0.65
C ASP A 549 15.91 -51.38 -1.36
N VAL A 550 16.39 -52.15 -2.33
CA VAL A 550 15.60 -53.17 -3.00
C VAL A 550 15.55 -54.38 -2.08
N PRO A 551 14.37 -54.85 -1.60
CA PRO A 551 14.28 -56.05 -0.81
C PRO A 551 14.79 -57.27 -1.60
N SER A 552 15.68 -58.04 -1.02
CA SER A 552 16.40 -59.19 -1.61
C SER A 552 15.53 -60.44 -1.86
N ASP A 553 14.21 -60.35 -1.77
CA ASP A 553 13.33 -61.55 -1.79
C ASP A 553 12.59 -61.81 -3.12
N VAL A 554 12.91 -61.11 -4.22
CA VAL A 554 12.26 -61.30 -5.55
C VAL A 554 13.17 -62.11 -6.51
N VAL A 555 14.29 -62.67 -6.06
CA VAL A 555 15.14 -63.52 -6.90
C VAL A 555 15.12 -64.96 -6.35
N ARG A 556 13.97 -65.60 -6.36
CA ARG A 556 13.84 -67.08 -6.36
C ARG A 556 12.41 -67.46 -6.72
N ASN A 557 12.15 -67.60 -7.99
CA ASN A 557 11.38 -68.71 -8.56
C ASN A 557 11.39 -68.60 -10.09
N GLY A 558 12.42 -69.14 -10.68
CA GLY A 558 12.46 -69.50 -12.05
C GLY A 558 11.90 -70.92 -12.18
N SER A 559 10.85 -71.11 -12.90
CA SER A 559 10.53 -72.39 -13.56
C SER A 559 9.80 -72.06 -14.86
N HIS A 560 10.49 -72.43 -15.93
CA HIS A 560 10.02 -72.86 -17.25
C HIS A 560 8.51 -72.84 -17.47
N ILE A 561 8.09 -72.23 -18.57
CA ILE A 561 7.30 -72.89 -19.64
C ILE A 561 7.41 -72.07 -20.92
N ASP A 562 7.59 -72.80 -21.96
CA ASP A 562 7.97 -72.62 -23.34
C ASP A 562 6.83 -72.13 -24.27
N SER A 563 7.27 -71.72 -25.47
CA SER A 563 6.56 -71.73 -26.77
C SER A 563 5.52 -70.65 -27.17
N SER A 564 6.00 -69.71 -27.97
CA SER A 564 5.63 -69.44 -29.37
C SER A 564 4.17 -69.11 -29.77
N PRO A 565 4.01 -68.40 -30.88
CA PRO A 565 2.95 -67.44 -31.08
C PRO A 565 1.82 -67.96 -31.98
N GLN A 566 0.62 -67.39 -31.87
CA GLN A 566 -0.35 -67.40 -32.96
C GLN A 566 -1.19 -66.16 -33.07
N THR A 567 -1.11 -65.62 -34.23
CA THR A 567 -2.00 -64.75 -34.99
C THR A 567 -3.47 -65.11 -34.88
N SER A 568 -4.36 -64.15 -34.73
CA SER A 568 -5.54 -63.98 -35.59
C SER A 568 -6.43 -62.80 -35.13
N THR A 569 -6.61 -61.84 -36.01
CA THR A 569 -7.85 -61.11 -36.19
C THR A 569 -8.87 -62.05 -36.92
N PRO A 570 -10.21 -61.89 -36.88
CA PRO A 570 -10.91 -60.66 -37.25
C PRO A 570 -12.34 -60.45 -36.64
N SER A 571 -12.82 -59.24 -36.88
CA SER A 571 -14.13 -58.88 -37.39
C SER A 571 -15.44 -59.05 -36.62
N LEU A 572 -16.15 -57.94 -36.61
CA LEU A 572 -17.52 -57.68 -37.00
C LEU A 572 -18.69 -57.82 -35.99
N LEU A 573 -19.43 -56.71 -35.97
CA LEU A 573 -20.89 -56.57 -35.91
C LEU A 573 -21.62 -56.70 -34.57
N GLY A 574 -22.43 -55.65 -34.33
CA GLY A 574 -23.66 -55.80 -33.56
C GLY A 574 -24.07 -54.56 -32.76
N SER A 575 -24.61 -53.58 -33.40
CA SER A 575 -25.92 -52.94 -33.23
C SER A 575 -26.59 -53.05 -31.86
N GLY A 576 -27.02 -51.90 -31.33
CA GLY A 576 -27.97 -51.83 -30.23
C GLY A 576 -28.27 -50.41 -29.79
N GLN A 577 -29.17 -49.77 -30.50
CA GLN A 577 -29.91 -48.58 -30.08
C GLN A 577 -30.67 -48.84 -28.78
N SER A 578 -30.73 -47.90 -27.88
CA SER A 578 -31.98 -47.61 -27.17
C SER A 578 -32.00 -46.18 -26.67
N ALA A 579 -32.97 -45.47 -27.19
CA ALA A 579 -33.47 -44.18 -26.84
C ALA A 579 -34.35 -44.26 -25.57
N TYR A 580 -34.37 -43.22 -24.76
CA TYR A 580 -35.51 -42.78 -23.94
C TYR A 580 -35.40 -41.27 -23.82
N ARG A 581 -36.12 -40.48 -24.56
CA ARG A 581 -37.52 -39.99 -24.56
C ARG A 581 -37.81 -39.06 -23.39
N ALA A 582 -37.99 -37.80 -23.78
CA ALA A 582 -38.55 -36.69 -23.05
C ALA A 582 -40.00 -36.93 -22.63
N HIS A 583 -40.43 -36.36 -21.53
CA HIS A 583 -41.83 -36.07 -21.27
C HIS A 583 -41.99 -34.58 -20.94
N TYR A 584 -42.71 -33.91 -21.86
CA TYR A 584 -43.48 -32.69 -21.68
C TYR A 584 -44.79 -33.05 -20.98
N LEU A 585 -45.30 -32.18 -20.12
CA LEU A 585 -46.72 -31.92 -19.83
C LEU A 585 -46.87 -30.50 -19.32
N ASP A 586 -47.34 -29.69 -20.14
CA ASP A 586 -48.49 -28.79 -20.29
C ASP A 586 -49.12 -28.21 -19.01
N ASP A 587 -49.22 -26.89 -19.09
CA ASP A 587 -50.11 -25.92 -18.47
C ASP A 587 -51.62 -26.33 -18.53
N PRO A 588 -52.61 -25.72 -17.81
CA PRO A 588 -52.85 -24.29 -17.70
C PRO A 588 -53.58 -23.81 -16.40
N HIS A 589 -53.61 -22.53 -16.08
CA HIS A 589 -54.68 -21.60 -15.77
C HIS A 589 -54.24 -20.42 -14.89
N GLY A 590 -54.18 -19.22 -15.45
CA GLY A 590 -54.47 -17.99 -14.71
C GLY A 590 -55.99 -17.78 -14.73
N PRO A 591 -56.54 -16.62 -14.27
CA PRO A 591 -55.95 -15.34 -13.91
C PRO A 591 -56.59 -14.68 -12.64
N ALA A 592 -56.16 -13.45 -12.41
CA ALA A 592 -56.90 -12.35 -11.73
C ALA A 592 -56.74 -12.12 -10.23
N GLY A 593 -56.27 -10.89 -9.93
CA GLY A 593 -56.38 -10.19 -8.64
C GLY A 593 -55.22 -9.23 -8.49
#